data_00ca522c9d828c5200514ac16c57264a
#
_entry.id   00ca522c9d828c5200514ac16c57264a
#
_cell.length_a   1.000
_cell.length_b   1.000
_cell.length_c   1.000
_cell.angle_alpha   90.00
_cell.angle_beta   90.00
_cell.angle_gamma   90.00
#
_symmetry.space_group_name_H-M   'P 1'
#
loop_
_entity.id
_entity.type
_entity.pdbx_description
1 polymer ?
#
loop_
_entity_poly.entity_id
_entity_poly.type
_entity_poly.pdbx_seq_one_letter_code
_entity_poly.pdbx_strand_id
1 'polypeptide(L)'
;KSGKKEFYGFFFNVNVKSLVWYSPENFEAGGYSVPNTMEELIALSDQIVKDGGTPWCIGLGSGDATGWPATDWVEDLMLRTQPPSVYDGWVTNDVKFNDPRVVAAIETFGKFAKNSKYVDGGMAAVGSTDFRDSPKGLFTVPPRCYMHRQASFIPAFFPKRVKVGED
;
A
#
# COMPACT_ATOMS: atom_id res chain seq x y z
N LYS A 1 -26.24 3.17 -24.26
CA LYS A 1 -26.26 4.19 -23.17
C LYS A 1 -27.36 5.18 -23.50
N SER A 2 -28.35 5.36 -22.62
CA SER A 2 -29.55 6.21 -22.86
C SER A 2 -29.25 7.72 -22.85
N GLY A 3 -28.07 8.13 -22.39
CA GLY A 3 -27.72 9.54 -22.15
C GLY A 3 -28.47 10.20 -20.98
N LYS A 4 -29.37 9.50 -20.33
CA LYS A 4 -30.08 9.99 -19.14
C LYS A 4 -29.26 9.72 -17.88
N LYS A 5 -29.28 10.67 -16.94
CA LYS A 5 -28.74 10.45 -15.59
C LYS A 5 -29.72 9.58 -14.83
N GLU A 6 -29.26 8.41 -14.44
CA GLU A 6 -30.05 7.42 -13.70
C GLU A 6 -29.24 6.93 -12.51
N PHE A 7 -29.90 6.57 -11.40
CA PHE A 7 -29.25 5.93 -10.26
C PHE A 7 -29.13 4.43 -10.54
N TYR A 8 -27.90 3.92 -10.57
CA TYR A 8 -27.61 2.50 -10.75
C TYR A 8 -27.27 1.77 -9.45
N GLY A 9 -27.09 2.52 -8.34
CA GLY A 9 -26.80 1.96 -7.03
C GLY A 9 -26.71 3.04 -5.95
N PHE A 10 -26.65 2.59 -4.71
CA PHE A 10 -26.44 3.44 -3.53
C PHE A 10 -25.14 3.05 -2.83
N PHE A 11 -24.48 4.02 -2.23
CA PHE A 11 -23.33 3.75 -1.37
C PHE A 11 -23.79 2.94 -0.15
N PHE A 12 -23.10 1.82 0.10
CA PHE A 12 -23.33 1.00 1.27
C PHE A 12 -22.17 1.15 2.28
N ASN A 13 -20.94 1.24 1.77
CA ASN A 13 -19.75 1.36 2.58
C ASN A 13 -18.71 2.26 1.88
N VAL A 14 -17.92 2.98 2.67
CA VAL A 14 -16.84 3.82 2.20
C VAL A 14 -15.57 3.46 2.96
N ASN A 15 -14.50 3.17 2.24
CA ASN A 15 -13.18 2.93 2.82
C ASN A 15 -12.22 4.06 2.42
N VAL A 16 -11.49 4.59 3.39
CA VAL A 16 -10.34 5.46 3.11
C VAL A 16 -9.23 4.58 2.58
N LYS A 17 -8.71 4.93 1.42
CA LYS A 17 -7.61 4.20 0.76
C LYS A 17 -6.25 4.80 1.13
N SER A 18 -5.20 4.02 0.86
CA SER A 18 -3.81 4.51 0.86
C SER A 18 -3.26 4.95 2.21
N LEU A 19 -3.78 4.40 3.31
CA LEU A 19 -3.19 4.57 4.63
C LEU A 19 -1.93 3.72 4.77
N VAL A 20 -0.89 4.27 5.40
CA VAL A 20 0.27 3.50 5.84
C VAL A 20 0.10 3.20 7.32
N TRP A 21 -0.04 1.92 7.62
CA TRP A 21 -0.18 1.37 8.95
C TRP A 21 1.20 1.02 9.51
N TYR A 22 1.44 1.37 10.76
CA TYR A 22 2.68 1.04 11.49
C TYR A 22 2.37 0.90 12.98
N SER A 23 3.24 0.23 13.74
CA SER A 23 3.18 0.22 15.20
C SER A 23 4.03 1.36 15.75
N PRO A 24 3.45 2.30 16.53
CA PRO A 24 4.22 3.34 17.21
C PRO A 24 5.33 2.78 18.09
N GLU A 25 5.06 1.70 18.84
CA GLU A 25 6.05 1.04 19.70
C GLU A 25 7.27 0.51 18.91
N ASN A 26 7.01 -0.12 17.74
CA ASN A 26 8.09 -0.61 16.89
C ASN A 26 8.91 0.53 16.28
N PHE A 27 8.26 1.65 15.95
CA PHE A 27 8.94 2.84 15.43
C PHE A 27 9.80 3.49 16.52
N GLU A 28 9.27 3.65 17.72
CA GLU A 28 10.00 4.18 18.87
C GLU A 28 11.22 3.30 19.21
N ALA A 29 11.02 1.99 19.30
CA ALA A 29 12.10 1.02 19.57
C ALA A 29 13.20 1.03 18.50
N GLY A 30 12.83 1.28 17.23
CA GLY A 30 13.77 1.43 16.11
C GLY A 30 14.38 2.82 15.97
N GLY A 31 13.88 3.82 16.71
CA GLY A 31 14.27 5.21 16.55
C GLY A 31 13.81 5.84 15.24
N TYR A 32 12.70 5.34 14.68
CA TYR A 32 12.16 5.78 13.40
C TYR A 32 11.13 6.90 13.56
N SER A 33 11.13 7.82 12.62
CA SER A 33 10.15 8.91 12.54
C SER A 33 9.18 8.68 11.37
N VAL A 34 7.94 9.14 11.54
CA VAL A 34 6.93 9.07 10.47
C VAL A 34 7.34 10.01 9.33
N PRO A 35 7.48 9.49 8.09
CA PRO A 35 7.89 10.30 6.95
C PRO A 35 6.75 11.20 6.45
N ASN A 36 7.09 12.39 5.96
CA ASN A 36 6.15 13.37 5.39
C ASN A 36 6.19 13.41 3.86
N THR A 37 7.27 12.91 3.25
CA THR A 37 7.48 12.90 1.80
C THR A 37 7.81 11.51 1.29
N MET A 38 7.74 11.30 -0.02
CA MET A 38 8.12 10.04 -0.66
C MET A 38 9.63 9.79 -0.50
N GLU A 39 10.43 10.83 -0.57
CA GLU A 39 11.88 10.76 -0.38
C GLU A 39 12.22 10.29 1.05
N GLU A 40 11.55 10.85 2.05
CA GLU A 40 11.70 10.43 3.45
C GLU A 40 11.22 8.99 3.65
N LEU A 41 10.12 8.57 2.98
CA LEU A 41 9.62 7.21 3.05
C LEU A 41 10.61 6.18 2.47
N ILE A 42 11.26 6.53 1.37
CA ILE A 42 12.31 5.70 0.77
C ILE A 42 13.53 5.67 1.68
N ALA A 43 13.96 6.82 2.20
CA ALA A 43 15.10 6.91 3.12
C ALA A 43 14.86 6.10 4.41
N LEU A 44 13.65 6.15 4.97
CA LEU A 44 13.26 5.32 6.11
C LEU A 44 13.30 3.83 5.76
N SER A 45 12.81 3.46 4.56
CA SER A 45 12.86 2.07 4.12
C SER A 45 14.30 1.57 4.00
N ASP A 46 15.21 2.38 3.45
CA ASP A 46 16.63 2.07 3.37
C ASP A 46 17.28 1.97 4.76
N GLN A 47 16.90 2.87 5.69
CA GLN A 47 17.42 2.84 7.05
C GLN A 47 17.00 1.55 7.77
N ILE A 48 15.73 1.16 7.68
CA ILE A 48 15.24 -0.10 8.28
C ILE A 48 16.03 -1.30 7.74
N VAL A 49 16.29 -1.34 6.43
CA VAL A 49 17.11 -2.41 5.83
C VAL A 49 18.55 -2.38 6.36
N LYS A 50 19.14 -1.20 6.52
CA LYS A 50 20.50 -1.03 7.06
C LYS A 50 20.61 -1.53 8.51
N ASP A 51 19.53 -1.34 9.28
CA ASP A 51 19.43 -1.79 10.67
C ASP A 51 19.10 -3.28 10.80
N GLY A 52 18.97 -3.99 9.66
CA GLY A 52 18.70 -5.43 9.60
C GLY A 52 17.22 -5.81 9.63
N GLY A 53 16.33 -4.82 9.57
CA GLY A 53 14.88 -5.02 9.49
C GLY A 53 14.35 -5.11 8.06
N THR A 54 13.04 -5.32 7.95
CA THR A 54 12.31 -5.32 6.67
C THR A 54 11.24 -4.23 6.70
N PRO A 55 11.29 -3.21 5.84
CA PRO A 55 10.39 -2.07 5.97
C PRO A 55 8.92 -2.39 5.68
N TRP A 56 8.61 -3.30 4.73
CA TRP A 56 7.27 -3.43 4.19
C TRP A 56 6.66 -4.82 4.32
N CYS A 57 5.43 -4.83 4.80
CA CYS A 57 4.51 -5.95 4.72
C CYS A 57 3.67 -5.78 3.43
N ILE A 58 4.01 -6.42 2.33
CA ILE A 58 3.26 -6.33 1.06
C ILE A 58 2.72 -7.71 0.72
N GLY A 59 1.41 -7.81 0.49
CA GLY A 59 0.75 -9.01 0.00
C GLY A 59 -0.34 -8.63 -0.99
N LEU A 60 -0.31 -9.20 -2.19
CA LEU A 60 -1.25 -8.95 -3.27
C LEU A 60 -2.25 -10.09 -3.47
N GLY A 61 -2.06 -11.22 -2.77
CA GLY A 61 -2.92 -12.39 -2.87
C GLY A 61 -4.34 -12.09 -2.38
N SER A 62 -5.34 -12.50 -3.17
CA SER A 62 -6.77 -12.36 -2.85
C SER A 62 -7.62 -13.35 -3.67
N GLY A 63 -7.15 -14.60 -3.83
CA GLY A 63 -7.81 -15.58 -4.69
C GLY A 63 -7.97 -15.06 -6.13
N ASP A 64 -9.18 -15.14 -6.67
CA ASP A 64 -9.49 -14.71 -8.05
C ASP A 64 -9.31 -13.18 -8.25
N ALA A 65 -9.30 -12.40 -7.16
CA ALA A 65 -9.08 -10.96 -7.18
C ALA A 65 -7.62 -10.56 -6.90
N THR A 66 -6.67 -11.53 -6.94
CA THR A 66 -5.25 -11.24 -6.71
C THR A 66 -4.76 -10.09 -7.58
N GLY A 67 -4.04 -9.14 -6.96
CA GLY A 67 -3.46 -7.97 -7.63
C GLY A 67 -4.15 -6.64 -7.29
N TRP A 68 -5.38 -6.64 -6.79
CA TRP A 68 -6.07 -5.38 -6.46
C TRP A 68 -5.31 -4.47 -5.48
N PRO A 69 -4.52 -4.99 -4.48
CA PRO A 69 -3.74 -4.09 -3.65
C PRO A 69 -2.64 -3.36 -4.42
N ALA A 70 -2.14 -3.94 -5.54
CA ALA A 70 -1.19 -3.25 -6.41
C ALA A 70 -1.86 -2.11 -7.19
N THR A 71 -3.09 -2.30 -7.67
CA THR A 71 -3.83 -1.20 -8.32
C THR A 71 -4.07 -0.05 -7.36
N ASP A 72 -4.42 -0.32 -6.10
CA ASP A 72 -4.55 0.70 -5.06
C ASP A 72 -3.23 1.50 -4.86
N TRP A 73 -2.08 0.84 -4.94
CA TRP A 73 -0.77 1.53 -4.88
C TRP A 73 -0.56 2.44 -6.09
N VAL A 74 -0.82 1.94 -7.30
CA VAL A 74 -0.59 2.69 -8.54
C VAL A 74 -1.54 3.87 -8.65
N GLU A 75 -2.82 3.69 -8.30
CA GLU A 75 -3.81 4.76 -8.29
C GLU A 75 -3.43 5.89 -7.31
N ASP A 76 -3.00 5.55 -6.11
CA ASP A 76 -2.53 6.52 -5.13
C ASP A 76 -1.29 7.28 -5.63
N LEU A 77 -0.32 6.57 -6.21
CA LEU A 77 0.87 7.20 -6.79
C LEU A 77 0.51 8.14 -7.94
N MET A 78 -0.45 7.77 -8.79
CA MET A 78 -0.97 8.67 -9.82
C MET A 78 -1.58 9.94 -9.22
N LEU A 79 -2.45 9.81 -8.21
CA LEU A 79 -3.13 10.94 -7.56
C LEU A 79 -2.19 11.84 -6.75
N ARG A 80 -1.05 11.31 -6.28
CA ARG A 80 -0.03 12.10 -5.56
C ARG A 80 0.94 12.81 -6.49
N THR A 81 1.16 12.27 -7.69
CA THR A 81 2.20 12.77 -8.60
C THR A 81 1.64 13.50 -9.82
N GLN A 82 0.33 13.36 -10.08
CA GLN A 82 -0.31 13.95 -11.25
C GLN A 82 -1.56 14.75 -10.85
N PRO A 83 -1.95 15.75 -11.65
CA PRO A 83 -3.23 16.42 -11.46
C PRO A 83 -4.41 15.44 -11.60
N PRO A 84 -5.54 15.64 -10.88
CA PRO A 84 -6.71 14.77 -10.97
C PRO A 84 -7.22 14.54 -12.40
N SER A 85 -7.10 15.55 -13.29
CA SER A 85 -7.49 15.43 -14.70
C SER A 85 -6.71 14.36 -15.48
N VAL A 86 -5.48 14.06 -15.08
CA VAL A 86 -4.67 12.97 -15.67
C VAL A 86 -5.22 11.62 -15.22
N TYR A 87 -5.59 11.51 -13.95
CA TYR A 87 -6.24 10.31 -13.42
C TYR A 87 -7.60 10.06 -14.11
N ASP A 88 -8.43 11.09 -14.24
CA ASP A 88 -9.71 11.01 -14.95
C ASP A 88 -9.53 10.57 -16.40
N GLY A 89 -8.54 11.15 -17.10
CA GLY A 89 -8.18 10.76 -18.46
C GLY A 89 -7.70 9.31 -18.55
N TRP A 90 -7.00 8.80 -17.52
CA TRP A 90 -6.59 7.40 -17.46
C TRP A 90 -7.80 6.47 -17.29
N VAL A 91 -8.74 6.83 -16.42
CA VAL A 91 -10.00 6.08 -16.21
C VAL A 91 -10.84 6.01 -17.49
N THR A 92 -10.88 7.09 -18.27
CA THR A 92 -11.61 7.14 -19.56
C THR A 92 -10.82 6.58 -20.75
N ASN A 93 -9.55 6.18 -20.52
CA ASN A 93 -8.61 5.72 -21.55
C ASN A 93 -8.22 6.79 -22.58
N ASP A 94 -8.40 8.08 -22.28
CA ASP A 94 -7.81 9.20 -23.03
C ASP A 94 -6.30 9.26 -22.76
N VAL A 95 -5.87 9.09 -21.51
CA VAL A 95 -4.50 8.80 -21.13
C VAL A 95 -4.29 7.28 -21.21
N LYS A 96 -3.37 6.85 -22.06
CA LYS A 96 -3.13 5.44 -22.33
C LYS A 96 -2.32 4.79 -21.21
N PHE A 97 -2.44 3.45 -21.08
CA PHE A 97 -1.74 2.69 -20.03
C PHE A 97 -0.20 2.74 -20.16
N ASN A 98 0.30 2.98 -21.39
CA ASN A 98 1.72 3.19 -21.67
C ASN A 98 2.15 4.67 -21.66
N ASP A 99 1.31 5.57 -21.18
CA ASP A 99 1.69 6.97 -20.97
C ASP A 99 2.83 7.04 -19.94
N PRO A 100 3.88 7.84 -20.17
CA PRO A 100 5.02 7.93 -19.27
C PRO A 100 4.66 8.22 -17.81
N ARG A 101 3.57 8.93 -17.56
CA ARG A 101 3.08 9.24 -16.20
C ARG A 101 2.54 8.00 -15.48
N VAL A 102 1.82 7.15 -16.21
CA VAL A 102 1.31 5.87 -15.70
C VAL A 102 2.48 4.90 -15.47
N VAL A 103 3.40 4.82 -16.43
CA VAL A 103 4.62 4.00 -16.30
C VAL A 103 5.43 4.41 -15.08
N ALA A 104 5.62 5.71 -14.84
CA ALA A 104 6.36 6.21 -13.69
C ALA A 104 5.70 5.81 -12.34
N ALA A 105 4.37 5.83 -12.26
CA ALA A 105 3.65 5.35 -11.06
C ALA A 105 3.86 3.85 -10.83
N ILE A 106 3.77 3.03 -11.88
CA ILE A 106 4.02 1.59 -11.83
C ILE A 106 5.48 1.29 -11.44
N GLU A 107 6.44 2.01 -12.03
CA GLU A 107 7.86 1.87 -11.69
C GLU A 107 8.14 2.26 -10.23
N THR A 108 7.47 3.31 -9.73
CA THR A 108 7.60 3.73 -8.34
C THR A 108 7.07 2.65 -7.38
N PHE A 109 5.91 2.05 -7.66
CA PHE A 109 5.46 0.88 -6.92
C PHE A 109 6.48 -0.27 -7.01
N GLY A 110 7.05 -0.49 -8.20
CA GLY A 110 8.07 -1.50 -8.42
C GLY A 110 9.33 -1.32 -7.55
N LYS A 111 9.71 -0.10 -7.19
CA LYS A 111 10.84 0.15 -6.28
C LYS A 111 10.61 -0.48 -4.90
N PHE A 112 9.37 -0.50 -4.42
CA PHE A 112 9.01 -1.16 -3.17
C PHE A 112 8.81 -2.66 -3.36
N ALA A 113 7.92 -3.08 -4.24
CA ALA A 113 7.46 -4.46 -4.34
C ALA A 113 8.51 -5.43 -4.95
N LYS A 114 9.44 -4.93 -5.78
CA LYS A 114 10.49 -5.74 -6.44
C LYS A 114 11.81 -5.76 -5.68
N ASN A 115 11.95 -4.99 -4.62
CA ASN A 115 13.14 -5.01 -3.78
C ASN A 115 12.98 -6.09 -2.70
N SER A 116 13.69 -7.20 -2.85
CA SER A 116 13.61 -8.34 -1.92
C SER A 116 14.03 -8.01 -0.47
N LYS A 117 14.80 -6.94 -0.26
CA LYS A 117 15.16 -6.49 1.09
C LYS A 117 14.06 -5.63 1.73
N TYR A 118 13.14 -5.10 0.90
CA TYR A 118 12.07 -4.24 1.38
C TYR A 118 10.85 -5.01 1.85
N VAL A 119 10.63 -6.23 1.39
CA VAL A 119 9.38 -6.96 1.59
C VAL A 119 9.55 -8.19 2.48
N ASP A 120 8.68 -8.36 3.45
CA ASP A 120 8.57 -9.58 4.28
C ASP A 120 8.36 -10.82 3.38
N GLY A 121 9.29 -11.77 3.46
CA GLY A 121 9.35 -12.91 2.55
C GLY A 121 9.98 -12.64 1.19
N GLY A 122 10.46 -11.40 0.94
CA GLY A 122 11.11 -10.99 -0.31
C GLY A 122 10.15 -10.82 -1.50
N MET A 123 10.69 -10.46 -2.65
CA MET A 123 9.92 -10.19 -3.86
C MET A 123 9.00 -11.36 -4.26
N ALA A 124 9.45 -12.61 -4.08
CA ALA A 124 8.67 -13.80 -4.44
C ALA A 124 7.38 -13.94 -3.61
N ALA A 125 7.35 -13.43 -2.40
CA ALA A 125 6.19 -13.49 -1.52
C ALA A 125 5.10 -12.45 -1.88
N VAL A 126 5.43 -11.39 -2.60
CA VAL A 126 4.51 -10.29 -2.90
C VAL A 126 3.21 -10.78 -3.55
N GLY A 127 3.30 -11.63 -4.55
CA GLY A 127 2.13 -12.13 -5.28
C GLY A 127 1.35 -13.23 -4.54
N SER A 128 1.99 -13.98 -3.66
CA SER A 128 1.42 -15.15 -3.00
C SER A 128 0.92 -14.87 -1.59
N THR A 129 1.45 -13.87 -0.89
CA THR A 129 0.98 -13.49 0.44
C THR A 129 -0.42 -12.88 0.34
N ASP A 130 -1.38 -13.47 1.04
CA ASP A 130 -2.75 -12.96 1.10
C ASP A 130 -2.79 -11.58 1.77
N PHE A 131 -3.60 -10.66 1.25
CA PHE A 131 -3.69 -9.29 1.76
C PHE A 131 -4.14 -9.24 3.23
N ARG A 132 -4.87 -10.26 3.69
CA ARG A 132 -5.34 -10.39 5.10
C ARG A 132 -4.23 -10.86 6.04
N ASP A 133 -3.23 -11.54 5.49
CA ASP A 133 -2.13 -12.10 6.26
C ASP A 133 -0.91 -11.16 6.26
N SER A 134 -0.73 -10.37 5.21
CA SER A 134 0.42 -9.49 5.06
C SER A 134 0.64 -8.52 6.24
N PRO A 135 -0.40 -7.89 6.86
CA PRO A 135 -0.18 -6.96 7.98
C PRO A 135 0.26 -7.66 9.29
N LYS A 136 0.11 -8.98 9.39
CA LYS A 136 0.44 -9.72 10.63
C LYS A 136 1.91 -9.58 11.03
N GLY A 137 2.79 -9.33 10.07
CA GLY A 137 4.21 -9.07 10.31
C GLY A 137 4.50 -7.87 11.19
N LEU A 138 3.61 -6.86 11.20
CA LEU A 138 3.70 -5.69 12.08
C LEU A 138 3.65 -6.05 13.56
N PHE A 139 2.94 -7.14 13.91
CA PHE A 139 2.56 -7.50 15.29
C PHE A 139 3.33 -8.70 15.80
N THR A 140 4.38 -9.16 15.13
CA THR A 140 5.30 -10.18 15.65
C THR A 140 6.36 -9.54 16.54
N VAL A 141 7.00 -10.34 17.41
CA VAL A 141 8.07 -9.88 18.28
C VAL A 141 9.30 -10.77 18.06
N PRO A 142 10.37 -10.27 17.46
CA PRO A 142 10.52 -8.94 16.82
C PRO A 142 9.59 -8.78 15.60
N PRO A 143 9.31 -7.54 15.16
CA PRO A 143 8.48 -7.31 13.98
C PRO A 143 9.17 -7.86 12.74
N ARG A 144 8.41 -8.57 11.88
CA ARG A 144 8.93 -9.04 10.59
C ARG A 144 8.96 -7.95 9.54
N CYS A 145 8.09 -6.96 9.67
CA CYS A 145 8.03 -5.77 8.83
C CYS A 145 7.45 -4.60 9.62
N TYR A 146 7.76 -3.37 9.22
CA TYR A 146 7.47 -2.16 9.99
C TYR A 146 6.30 -1.33 9.47
N MET A 147 5.98 -1.42 8.17
CA MET A 147 4.92 -0.64 7.52
C MET A 147 4.05 -1.53 6.64
N HIS A 148 2.74 -1.20 6.58
CA HIS A 148 1.78 -1.85 5.71
C HIS A 148 0.86 -0.83 5.08
N ARG A 149 0.77 -0.78 3.75
CA ARG A 149 -0.11 0.15 3.06
C ARG A 149 -1.41 -0.54 2.67
N GLN A 150 -2.53 -0.06 3.23
CA GLN A 150 -3.84 -0.64 2.96
C GLN A 150 -4.97 0.32 3.39
N ALA A 151 -6.18 0.03 2.90
CA ALA A 151 -7.39 0.77 3.23
C ALA A 151 -7.84 0.61 4.69
N SER A 152 -8.76 1.47 5.12
CA SER A 152 -9.29 1.55 6.50
C SER A 152 -10.04 0.30 6.97
N PHE A 153 -10.31 -0.66 6.11
CA PHE A 153 -10.93 -1.93 6.50
C PHE A 153 -9.93 -2.94 7.07
N ILE A 154 -8.61 -2.76 6.85
CA ILE A 154 -7.60 -3.77 7.18
C ILE A 154 -7.51 -4.13 8.66
N PRO A 155 -7.86 -3.26 9.64
CA PRO A 155 -7.88 -3.62 11.04
C PRO A 155 -8.78 -4.82 11.36
N ALA A 156 -9.76 -5.13 10.54
CA ALA A 156 -10.59 -6.33 10.71
C ALA A 156 -9.78 -7.65 10.66
N PHE A 157 -8.56 -7.60 10.10
CA PHE A 157 -7.64 -8.73 9.96
C PHE A 157 -6.44 -8.66 10.91
N PHE A 158 -6.36 -7.62 11.75
CA PHE A 158 -5.33 -7.51 12.77
C PHE A 158 -5.56 -8.51 13.90
N PRO A 159 -4.53 -8.89 14.67
CA PRO A 159 -4.72 -9.68 15.88
C PRO A 159 -5.70 -8.99 16.85
N LYS A 160 -6.57 -9.77 17.49
CA LYS A 160 -7.64 -9.24 18.38
C LYS A 160 -7.14 -8.34 19.51
N ARG A 161 -5.86 -8.48 19.92
CA ARG A 161 -5.25 -7.66 20.95
C ARG A 161 -4.92 -6.24 20.52
N VAL A 162 -4.82 -6.01 19.20
CA VAL A 162 -4.39 -4.72 18.63
C VAL A 162 -5.51 -3.70 18.73
N LYS A 163 -5.19 -2.52 19.23
CA LYS A 163 -6.10 -1.39 19.33
C LYS A 163 -5.64 -0.27 18.38
N VAL A 164 -6.45 -0.01 17.37
CA VAL A 164 -6.16 1.03 16.38
C VAL A 164 -6.20 2.40 17.03
N GLY A 165 -5.11 3.17 16.85
CA GLY A 165 -4.95 4.50 17.42
C GLY A 165 -4.31 4.51 18.82
N GLU A 166 -4.01 3.32 19.41
CA GLU A 166 -3.33 3.16 20.69
C GLU A 166 -2.03 2.34 20.53
N ASP A 167 -2.03 1.33 19.65
CA ASP A 167 -0.89 0.42 19.40
C ASP A 167 -0.19 0.73 18.06
#